data_1bcb7d7fd5205cb587279704bfdf4edd
#
_entry.id   1bcb7d7fd5205cb587279704bfdf4edd
#
_cell.length_a   1.000
_cell.length_b   1.000
_cell.length_c   1.000
_cell.angle_alpha   90.00
_cell.angle_beta   90.00
_cell.angle_gamma   90.00
#
_symmetry.space_group_name_H-M   'P 1'
#
loop_
_entity.id
_entity.type
_entity.pdbx_description
1 polymer ?
#
loop_
_entity_poly.entity_id
_entity_poly.type
_entity_poly.pdbx_seq_one_letter_code
_entity_poly.pdbx_strand_id
1 'polypeptide(L)'
;MSRLSISHALTFAVFAAALALVQGCSTQESKPSKPAVAAAVPSAQPTPTGMPLGTHAPYAIAAGLDGNLWFTEYQGDAVGQMTPYGATKRFKVDPDGFAERITAGPDGAVWFTDTIGNRIGRVAGDGKIAYVKLPHSDSGPAGITSGPDGNLWFTEHSGNRIGRLSTTGTLTEIELPKGTGPAEIVAGSDGNLWFAEDEVNRIARVTDGGKVKEFQILLPESRPAMMTLGADGAVWFTQPHADKVGRITSGGYITEVALPAGGVPLGIAAGSDRNLWVTVVRAPVIYRVTPKGDITPFPMPAKSMATFITAGPDGNLWFTEPNGKVGRITTSGDVTEFVFSNPYDEDK
;
A
#
# COMPACT_ATOMS: atom_id res chain seq x y z
N MET A 1 23.71 -20.09 5.74
CA MET A 1 23.43 -18.89 6.53
C MET A 1 23.94 -17.68 5.76
N SER A 2 23.19 -17.23 4.78
CA SER A 2 23.52 -16.08 3.96
C SER A 2 23.04 -14.81 4.68
N ARG A 3 23.92 -13.83 4.77
CA ARG A 3 23.65 -12.52 5.38
C ARG A 3 22.52 -11.84 4.61
N LEU A 4 21.32 -11.72 5.19
CA LEU A 4 20.36 -10.71 4.74
C LEU A 4 21.07 -9.36 4.78
N SER A 5 21.17 -8.71 3.63
CA SER A 5 21.72 -7.37 3.55
C SER A 5 20.80 -6.42 4.31
N ILE A 6 21.39 -5.47 5.02
CA ILE A 6 20.69 -4.47 5.85
C ILE A 6 19.64 -3.66 5.03
N SER A 7 19.78 -3.59 3.70
CA SER A 7 18.84 -2.89 2.83
C SER A 7 17.47 -3.58 2.68
N HIS A 8 17.41 -4.91 2.76
CA HIS A 8 16.15 -5.65 2.72
C HIS A 8 15.30 -5.48 3.99
N ALA A 9 15.93 -5.03 5.09
CA ALA A 9 15.24 -4.73 6.33
C ALA A 9 14.42 -3.42 6.27
N LEU A 10 14.69 -2.53 5.33
CA LEU A 10 14.05 -1.19 5.28
C LEU A 10 12.71 -1.19 4.56
N THR A 11 12.52 -1.96 3.50
CA THR A 11 11.20 -2.09 2.84
C THR A 11 10.24 -2.87 3.75
N PHE A 12 10.75 -3.86 4.49
CA PHE A 12 10.04 -4.45 5.62
C PHE A 12 9.76 -3.43 6.74
N ALA A 13 10.54 -2.35 6.86
CA ALA A 13 10.43 -1.41 7.96
C ALA A 13 9.17 -0.53 7.89
N VAL A 14 8.62 -0.19 6.73
CA VAL A 14 7.38 0.60 6.66
C VAL A 14 6.20 -0.24 7.16
N PHE A 15 6.12 -1.51 6.78
CA PHE A 15 5.08 -2.41 7.26
C PHE A 15 5.40 -2.93 8.66
N ALA A 16 6.66 -3.33 8.94
CA ALA A 16 7.09 -3.76 10.27
C ALA A 16 7.15 -2.60 11.27
N ALA A 17 7.41 -1.35 10.86
CA ALA A 17 7.29 -0.19 11.74
C ALA A 17 5.83 0.16 12.04
N ALA A 18 4.92 0.04 11.09
CA ALA A 18 3.49 0.14 11.35
C ALA A 18 3.03 -0.98 12.31
N LEU A 19 3.60 -2.19 12.18
CA LEU A 19 3.30 -3.35 13.03
C LEU A 19 4.12 -3.36 14.34
N ALA A 20 5.40 -2.94 14.33
CA ALA A 20 6.27 -2.88 15.51
C ALA A 20 5.91 -1.73 16.45
N LEU A 21 5.34 -0.64 15.95
CA LEU A 21 4.72 0.39 16.78
C LEU A 21 3.50 -0.14 17.57
N VAL A 22 2.96 -1.31 17.18
CA VAL A 22 1.95 -2.06 17.97
C VAL A 22 2.57 -2.78 19.18
N GLN A 23 3.88 -3.07 19.16
CA GLN A 23 4.54 -3.87 20.21
C GLN A 23 5.32 -3.07 21.27
N GLY A 24 5.53 -1.77 21.09
CA GLY A 24 6.46 -0.97 21.90
C GLY A 24 5.84 0.22 22.62
N CYS A 25 5.01 -0.01 23.63
CA CYS A 25 4.78 0.97 24.69
C CYS A 25 4.73 0.28 26.04
N SER A 26 5.89 0.14 26.67
CA SER A 26 6.00 -0.16 28.09
C SER A 26 6.17 1.16 28.85
N THR A 27 5.25 1.40 29.72
CA THR A 27 5.08 2.37 30.82
C THR A 27 6.34 3.03 31.38
N GLN A 28 6.33 4.37 31.42
CA GLN A 28 7.00 5.16 32.47
C GLN A 28 5.94 5.92 33.25
N GLU A 29 5.87 5.62 34.56
CA GLU A 29 5.02 6.30 35.52
C GLU A 29 5.54 7.71 35.82
N SER A 30 4.68 8.73 35.79
CA SER A 30 4.90 10.00 36.44
C SER A 30 3.72 10.32 37.38
N LYS A 31 4.06 10.76 38.58
CA LYS A 31 3.21 10.99 39.75
C LYS A 31 2.19 12.16 39.58
N PRO A 32 1.07 12.15 40.32
CA PRO A 32 -0.14 12.88 39.96
C PRO A 32 -0.24 14.30 40.59
N SER A 33 -0.89 15.19 39.86
CA SER A 33 -1.52 16.42 40.41
C SER A 33 -3.06 16.34 40.29
N LYS A 34 -3.78 16.82 41.30
CA LYS A 34 -5.20 16.61 41.59
C LYS A 34 -6.13 17.62 40.85
N PRO A 35 -7.47 17.51 40.92
CA PRO A 35 -8.28 17.13 39.77
C PRO A 35 -9.21 18.26 39.28
N ALA A 36 -9.58 18.17 38.00
CA ALA A 36 -10.82 18.76 37.47
C ALA A 36 -11.74 17.63 37.02
N VAL A 37 -13.00 17.70 37.41
CA VAL A 37 -14.02 16.71 37.10
C VAL A 37 -14.30 16.69 35.61
N ALA A 38 -13.97 15.59 34.96
CA ALA A 38 -14.35 15.31 33.59
C ALA A 38 -15.20 14.04 33.54
N ALA A 39 -16.22 14.05 32.69
CA ALA A 39 -17.16 12.97 32.50
C ALA A 39 -16.45 11.65 32.14
N ALA A 40 -16.95 10.53 32.68
CA ALA A 40 -16.40 9.22 32.54
C ALA A 40 -16.26 8.81 31.06
N VAL A 41 -15.02 8.68 30.62
CA VAL A 41 -14.65 7.96 29.39
C VAL A 41 -14.67 6.47 29.73
N PRO A 42 -15.30 5.60 28.92
CA PRO A 42 -15.28 4.17 29.17
C PRO A 42 -13.83 3.66 29.18
N SER A 43 -13.54 2.78 30.14
CA SER A 43 -12.24 2.17 30.39
C SER A 43 -11.59 1.66 29.11
N ALA A 44 -10.29 1.91 28.97
CA ALA A 44 -9.44 1.42 27.89
C ALA A 44 -9.67 -0.09 27.65
N GLN A 45 -10.13 -0.42 26.47
CA GLN A 45 -10.11 -1.79 25.99
C GLN A 45 -8.65 -2.25 25.84
N PRO A 46 -8.35 -3.52 26.13
CA PRO A 46 -6.98 -4.03 25.97
C PRO A 46 -6.56 -3.87 24.52
N THR A 47 -5.40 -3.25 24.30
CA THR A 47 -4.72 -3.20 23.01
C THR A 47 -4.64 -4.61 22.42
N PRO A 48 -5.05 -4.83 21.17
CA PRO A 48 -4.84 -6.12 20.53
C PRO A 48 -3.33 -6.38 20.49
N THR A 49 -2.86 -7.36 21.25
CA THR A 49 -1.55 -7.98 21.04
C THR A 49 -1.48 -8.39 19.57
N GLY A 50 -0.45 -7.96 18.87
CA GLY A 50 -0.29 -8.11 17.44
C GLY A 50 -0.74 -9.49 16.94
N MET A 51 -1.67 -9.50 16.02
CA MET A 51 -2.11 -10.74 15.38
C MET A 51 -0.95 -11.27 14.54
N PRO A 52 -0.52 -12.54 14.71
CA PRO A 52 0.49 -13.10 13.83
C PRO A 52 -0.02 -13.04 12.39
N LEU A 53 0.80 -12.49 11.48
CA LEU A 53 0.55 -12.60 10.05
C LEU A 53 0.53 -14.09 9.69
N GLY A 54 -0.60 -14.57 9.15
CA GLY A 54 -0.65 -15.92 8.58
C GLY A 54 0.38 -16.01 7.44
N THR A 55 1.11 -17.11 7.36
CA THR A 55 1.83 -17.45 6.14
C THR A 55 0.81 -17.50 5.01
N HIS A 56 1.03 -16.80 3.88
CA HIS A 56 0.08 -16.65 2.76
C HIS A 56 -1.09 -15.67 2.97
N ALA A 57 -0.97 -14.72 3.91
CA ALA A 57 -1.98 -13.66 4.05
C ALA A 57 -2.02 -12.74 2.82
N PRO A 58 -3.20 -12.34 2.32
CA PRO A 58 -3.30 -11.33 1.28
C PRO A 58 -2.60 -10.03 1.73
N TYR A 59 -1.79 -9.46 0.83
CA TYR A 59 -0.96 -8.28 1.11
C TYR A 59 -1.39 -7.09 0.25
N ALA A 60 -0.68 -6.73 -0.83
CA ALA A 60 -1.13 -5.68 -1.73
C ALA A 60 -2.27 -6.16 -2.62
N ILE A 61 -3.19 -5.28 -2.99
CA ILE A 61 -4.38 -5.59 -3.79
C ILE A 61 -4.59 -4.56 -4.90
N ALA A 62 -5.00 -5.03 -6.08
CA ALA A 62 -5.36 -4.20 -7.22
C ALA A 62 -6.55 -4.81 -7.97
N ALA A 63 -7.32 -3.97 -8.67
CA ALA A 63 -8.30 -4.43 -9.65
C ALA A 63 -7.59 -4.78 -10.96
N GLY A 64 -7.87 -5.96 -11.50
CA GLY A 64 -7.43 -6.37 -12.83
C GLY A 64 -8.34 -5.83 -13.93
N LEU A 65 -7.83 -5.72 -15.15
CA LEU A 65 -8.64 -5.38 -16.34
C LEU A 65 -9.58 -6.53 -16.75
N ASP A 66 -9.41 -7.71 -16.16
CA ASP A 66 -10.25 -8.89 -16.32
C ASP A 66 -11.51 -8.90 -15.46
N GLY A 67 -11.75 -7.82 -14.69
CA GLY A 67 -12.89 -7.68 -13.79
C GLY A 67 -12.75 -8.45 -12.46
N ASN A 68 -11.56 -8.93 -12.14
CA ASN A 68 -11.25 -9.59 -10.88
C ASN A 68 -10.34 -8.71 -9.98
N LEU A 69 -10.27 -9.08 -8.71
CA LEU A 69 -9.28 -8.57 -7.77
C LEU A 69 -8.03 -9.45 -7.84
N TRP A 70 -6.88 -8.83 -7.74
CA TRP A 70 -5.58 -9.50 -7.70
C TRP A 70 -4.81 -9.04 -6.49
N PHE A 71 -4.14 -9.94 -5.79
CA PHE A 71 -3.38 -9.62 -4.59
C PHE A 71 -2.12 -10.46 -4.47
N THR A 72 -1.11 -9.89 -3.87
CA THR A 72 0.11 -10.62 -3.47
C THR A 72 -0.13 -11.29 -2.12
N GLU A 73 0.67 -12.31 -1.81
CA GLU A 73 0.64 -13.01 -0.52
C GLU A 73 1.86 -12.68 0.31
N TYR A 74 1.64 -12.26 1.56
CA TYR A 74 2.73 -12.01 2.51
C TYR A 74 3.42 -13.33 2.87
N GLN A 75 4.75 -13.39 2.70
CA GLN A 75 5.55 -14.62 2.87
C GLN A 75 5.01 -15.84 2.10
N GLY A 76 4.15 -15.60 1.12
CA GLY A 76 3.57 -16.62 0.25
C GLY A 76 4.36 -16.81 -1.02
N ASP A 77 4.10 -17.92 -1.68
CA ASP A 77 4.67 -18.30 -2.96
C ASP A 77 3.67 -18.12 -4.11
N ALA A 78 2.72 -17.20 -3.96
CA ALA A 78 1.68 -17.00 -4.96
C ALA A 78 1.20 -15.55 -5.10
N VAL A 79 0.60 -15.28 -6.25
CA VAL A 79 -0.31 -14.18 -6.52
C VAL A 79 -1.72 -14.74 -6.54
N GLY A 80 -2.63 -14.18 -5.76
CA GLY A 80 -4.03 -14.57 -5.70
C GLY A 80 -4.89 -13.76 -6.67
N GLN A 81 -5.95 -14.40 -7.18
CA GLN A 81 -7.03 -13.77 -7.93
C GLN A 81 -8.35 -14.07 -7.21
N MET A 82 -9.24 -13.10 -7.12
CA MET A 82 -10.57 -13.27 -6.57
C MET A 82 -11.61 -12.58 -7.45
N THR A 83 -12.69 -13.28 -7.76
CA THR A 83 -13.84 -12.63 -8.40
C THR A 83 -14.57 -11.74 -7.38
N PRO A 84 -15.39 -10.75 -7.81
CA PRO A 84 -16.23 -9.94 -6.89
C PRO A 84 -17.25 -10.76 -6.09
N TYR A 85 -17.39 -12.04 -6.40
CA TYR A 85 -18.28 -12.98 -5.70
C TYR A 85 -17.55 -13.93 -4.74
N GLY A 86 -16.22 -13.78 -4.58
CA GLY A 86 -15.40 -14.54 -3.65
C GLY A 86 -14.77 -15.82 -4.19
N ALA A 87 -14.97 -16.18 -5.47
CA ALA A 87 -14.26 -17.32 -6.06
C ALA A 87 -12.78 -16.98 -6.28
N THR A 88 -11.88 -17.86 -5.83
CA THR A 88 -10.44 -17.61 -5.79
C THR A 88 -9.65 -18.54 -6.71
N LYS A 89 -8.48 -18.05 -7.16
CA LYS A 89 -7.41 -18.82 -7.80
C LYS A 89 -6.07 -18.36 -7.26
N ARG A 90 -5.06 -19.23 -7.30
CA ARG A 90 -3.68 -18.92 -6.94
C ARG A 90 -2.75 -19.24 -8.09
N PHE A 91 -1.78 -18.39 -8.31
CA PHE A 91 -0.73 -18.52 -9.33
C PHE A 91 0.61 -18.58 -8.62
N LYS A 92 1.22 -19.75 -8.60
CA LYS A 92 2.48 -19.98 -7.88
C LYS A 92 3.60 -19.16 -8.49
N VAL A 93 4.22 -18.29 -7.68
CA VAL A 93 5.41 -17.52 -8.03
C VAL A 93 6.67 -18.27 -7.58
N ASP A 94 7.83 -17.74 -7.97
CA ASP A 94 9.12 -18.30 -7.54
C ASP A 94 9.27 -18.19 -6.02
N PRO A 95 9.53 -19.28 -5.29
CA PRO A 95 9.59 -19.29 -3.83
C PRO A 95 10.77 -18.50 -3.25
N ASP A 96 11.79 -18.20 -4.07
CA ASP A 96 12.95 -17.40 -3.63
C ASP A 96 12.69 -15.88 -3.74
N GLY A 97 11.46 -15.47 -4.09
CA GLY A 97 11.03 -14.09 -4.24
C GLY A 97 10.11 -13.60 -3.11
N PHE A 98 9.73 -12.33 -3.23
CA PHE A 98 8.66 -11.70 -2.43
C PHE A 98 7.85 -10.77 -3.33
N ALA A 99 6.66 -11.22 -3.75
CA ALA A 99 5.73 -10.38 -4.48
C ALA A 99 5.19 -9.30 -3.54
N GLU A 100 5.57 -8.03 -3.77
CA GLU A 100 5.25 -6.94 -2.85
C GLU A 100 4.08 -6.10 -3.31
N ARG A 101 4.20 -5.36 -4.42
CA ARG A 101 3.13 -4.53 -5.00
C ARG A 101 2.62 -5.14 -6.29
N ILE A 102 1.38 -4.79 -6.63
CA ILE A 102 0.67 -5.38 -7.77
C ILE A 102 -0.17 -4.32 -8.48
N THR A 103 -0.22 -4.38 -9.80
CA THR A 103 -1.02 -3.48 -10.65
C THR A 103 -1.51 -4.18 -11.89
N ALA A 104 -2.61 -3.68 -12.49
CA ALA A 104 -3.00 -4.06 -13.83
C ALA A 104 -2.08 -3.40 -14.85
N GLY A 105 -1.53 -4.19 -15.75
CA GLY A 105 -0.69 -3.68 -16.85
C GLY A 105 -1.51 -3.21 -18.05
N PRO A 106 -0.96 -2.32 -18.89
CA PRO A 106 -1.63 -1.82 -20.08
C PRO A 106 -1.87 -2.90 -21.14
N ASP A 107 -1.21 -4.05 -21.00
CA ASP A 107 -1.37 -5.24 -21.87
C ASP A 107 -2.44 -6.22 -21.38
N GLY A 108 -3.21 -5.86 -20.34
CA GLY A 108 -4.23 -6.70 -19.73
C GLY A 108 -3.71 -7.79 -18.79
N ALA A 109 -2.39 -7.93 -18.66
CA ALA A 109 -1.77 -8.79 -17.65
C ALA A 109 -1.72 -8.09 -16.29
N VAL A 110 -1.42 -8.86 -15.26
CA VAL A 110 -1.13 -8.30 -13.93
C VAL A 110 0.38 -8.31 -13.70
N TRP A 111 0.90 -7.22 -13.20
CA TRP A 111 2.32 -7.03 -12.96
C TRP A 111 2.60 -6.78 -11.48
N PHE A 112 3.71 -7.29 -10.98
CA PHE A 112 4.07 -7.17 -9.58
C PHE A 112 5.58 -6.95 -9.39
N THR A 113 5.94 -6.27 -8.32
CA THR A 113 7.34 -6.17 -7.89
C THR A 113 7.72 -7.40 -7.09
N ASP A 114 8.87 -7.99 -7.39
CA ASP A 114 9.48 -9.07 -6.61
C ASP A 114 10.75 -8.52 -5.95
N THR A 115 10.58 -8.02 -4.73
CA THR A 115 11.61 -7.26 -4.01
C THR A 115 12.83 -8.11 -3.68
N ILE A 116 12.63 -9.33 -3.16
CA ILE A 116 13.73 -10.24 -2.82
C ILE A 116 14.35 -10.84 -4.09
N GLY A 117 13.52 -11.21 -5.08
CA GLY A 117 13.97 -11.73 -6.37
C GLY A 117 14.65 -10.67 -7.25
N ASN A 118 14.57 -9.39 -6.85
CA ASN A 118 15.14 -8.24 -7.57
C ASN A 118 14.73 -8.19 -9.04
N ARG A 119 13.40 -8.27 -9.28
CA ARG A 119 12.80 -8.39 -10.62
C ARG A 119 11.36 -7.91 -10.65
N ILE A 120 10.82 -7.73 -11.82
CA ILE A 120 9.40 -7.45 -12.05
C ILE A 120 8.75 -8.72 -12.61
N GLY A 121 7.67 -9.18 -11.97
CA GLY A 121 6.89 -10.32 -12.38
C GLY A 121 5.65 -9.93 -13.17
N ARG A 122 5.22 -10.80 -14.09
CA ARG A 122 4.03 -10.65 -14.92
C ARG A 122 3.21 -11.93 -14.92
N VAL A 123 1.94 -11.85 -14.56
CA VAL A 123 0.97 -12.95 -14.67
C VAL A 123 0.11 -12.72 -15.92
N ALA A 124 0.24 -13.56 -16.91
CA ALA A 124 -0.58 -13.49 -18.11
C ALA A 124 -2.00 -14.04 -17.88
N GLY A 125 -2.95 -13.72 -18.77
CA GLY A 125 -4.33 -14.19 -18.66
C GLY A 125 -4.50 -15.73 -18.69
N ASP A 126 -3.50 -16.47 -19.25
CA ASP A 126 -3.45 -17.93 -19.19
C ASP A 126 -2.80 -18.49 -17.89
N GLY A 127 -2.41 -17.59 -16.98
CA GLY A 127 -1.78 -17.92 -15.70
C GLY A 127 -0.27 -18.13 -15.75
N LYS A 128 0.36 -18.00 -16.91
CA LYS A 128 1.82 -18.10 -17.02
C LYS A 128 2.50 -16.89 -16.38
N ILE A 129 3.56 -17.16 -15.63
CA ILE A 129 4.37 -16.13 -14.99
C ILE A 129 5.69 -15.96 -15.74
N ALA A 130 6.04 -14.72 -16.00
CA ALA A 130 7.31 -14.31 -16.57
C ALA A 130 7.97 -13.26 -15.69
N TYR A 131 9.30 -13.16 -15.77
CA TYR A 131 10.08 -12.21 -14.97
C TYR A 131 11.03 -11.41 -15.82
N VAL A 132 11.15 -10.13 -15.50
CA VAL A 132 12.19 -9.24 -16.02
C VAL A 132 13.17 -8.94 -14.87
N LYS A 133 14.39 -9.45 -14.97
CA LYS A 133 15.44 -9.18 -13.98
C LYS A 133 15.92 -7.73 -14.08
N LEU A 134 16.13 -7.08 -12.94
CA LEU A 134 16.72 -5.77 -12.88
C LEU A 134 18.26 -5.86 -12.99
N PRO A 135 18.90 -4.88 -13.65
CA PRO A 135 20.35 -4.95 -13.95
C PRO A 135 21.22 -4.78 -12.72
N HIS A 136 20.73 -4.04 -11.72
CA HIS A 136 21.45 -3.76 -10.46
C HIS A 136 20.97 -4.71 -9.36
N SER A 137 21.91 -5.32 -8.63
CA SER A 137 21.61 -6.33 -7.59
C SER A 137 20.96 -5.76 -6.34
N ASP A 138 20.93 -4.44 -6.20
CA ASP A 138 20.44 -3.69 -5.04
C ASP A 138 19.23 -2.81 -5.36
N SER A 139 18.49 -3.12 -6.43
CA SER A 139 17.35 -2.30 -6.84
C SER A 139 16.26 -2.24 -5.78
N GLY A 140 15.86 -3.37 -5.21
CA GLY A 140 14.76 -3.44 -4.23
C GLY A 140 13.47 -2.83 -4.79
N PRO A 141 12.88 -3.42 -5.86
CA PRO A 141 11.68 -2.86 -6.46
C PRO A 141 10.53 -2.89 -5.46
N ALA A 142 9.82 -1.74 -5.32
CA ALA A 142 8.74 -1.53 -4.36
C ALA A 142 7.43 -1.17 -5.06
N GLY A 143 7.04 0.10 -5.17
CA GLY A 143 5.82 0.54 -5.83
C GLY A 143 5.80 0.24 -7.33
N ILE A 144 4.62 -0.02 -7.90
CA ILE A 144 4.43 -0.24 -9.35
C ILE A 144 3.07 0.27 -9.82
N THR A 145 3.05 0.93 -10.98
CA THR A 145 1.83 1.44 -11.61
C THR A 145 1.92 1.40 -13.13
N SER A 146 0.77 1.40 -13.81
CA SER A 146 0.70 1.67 -15.25
C SER A 146 0.83 3.17 -15.51
N GLY A 147 1.76 3.54 -16.36
CA GLY A 147 1.95 4.94 -16.78
C GLY A 147 1.03 5.36 -17.92
N PRO A 148 0.81 6.67 -18.09
CA PRO A 148 -0.01 7.23 -19.16
C PRO A 148 0.59 6.99 -20.56
N ASP A 149 1.87 6.63 -20.63
CA ASP A 149 2.63 6.30 -21.82
C ASP A 149 2.53 4.83 -22.25
N GLY A 150 1.69 4.02 -21.57
CA GLY A 150 1.49 2.60 -21.84
C GLY A 150 2.64 1.70 -21.39
N ASN A 151 3.53 2.18 -20.52
CA ASN A 151 4.57 1.39 -19.85
C ASN A 151 4.23 1.17 -18.37
N LEU A 152 4.89 0.19 -17.75
CA LEU A 152 4.93 0.04 -16.31
C LEU A 152 6.00 1.01 -15.75
N TRP A 153 5.67 1.64 -14.63
CA TRP A 153 6.59 2.47 -13.87
C TRP A 153 6.69 1.93 -12.45
N PHE A 154 7.89 1.80 -11.93
CA PHE A 154 8.13 1.25 -10.60
C PHE A 154 9.26 1.99 -9.90
N THR A 155 9.23 1.93 -8.58
CA THR A 155 10.29 2.46 -7.73
C THR A 155 11.30 1.37 -7.41
N GLU A 156 12.58 1.73 -7.35
CA GLU A 156 13.67 0.92 -6.84
C GLU A 156 14.13 1.55 -5.52
N HIS A 157 13.46 1.16 -4.43
CA HIS A 157 13.62 1.78 -3.12
C HIS A 157 15.06 1.77 -2.64
N SER A 158 15.71 0.62 -2.64
CA SER A 158 17.10 0.48 -2.20
C SER A 158 18.08 1.04 -3.22
N GLY A 159 17.73 0.97 -4.51
CA GLY A 159 18.55 1.48 -5.61
C GLY A 159 18.50 2.99 -5.81
N ASN A 160 17.51 3.67 -5.20
CA ASN A 160 17.24 5.10 -5.44
C ASN A 160 17.06 5.40 -6.93
N ARG A 161 16.17 4.66 -7.60
CA ARG A 161 15.86 4.83 -9.03
C ARG A 161 14.36 4.73 -9.28
N ILE A 162 13.94 5.24 -10.42
CA ILE A 162 12.62 4.98 -11.00
C ILE A 162 12.83 4.16 -12.26
N GLY A 163 12.26 2.97 -12.30
CA GLY A 163 12.26 2.09 -13.47
C GLY A 163 11.05 2.35 -14.37
N ARG A 164 11.25 2.31 -15.68
CA ARG A 164 10.23 2.31 -16.72
C ARG A 164 10.39 1.08 -17.58
N LEU A 165 9.38 0.23 -17.62
CA LEU A 165 9.40 -1.06 -18.29
C LEU A 165 8.28 -1.16 -19.32
N SER A 166 8.61 -1.39 -20.59
CA SER A 166 7.62 -1.70 -21.59
C SER A 166 7.03 -3.11 -21.36
N THR A 167 5.82 -3.35 -21.83
CA THR A 167 5.18 -4.68 -21.77
C THR A 167 5.92 -5.74 -22.58
N THR A 168 6.86 -5.34 -23.44
CA THR A 168 7.75 -6.22 -24.22
C THR A 168 9.12 -6.44 -23.57
N GLY A 169 9.37 -5.86 -22.38
CA GLY A 169 10.58 -6.10 -21.60
C GLY A 169 11.71 -5.07 -21.79
N THR A 170 11.48 -3.96 -22.50
CA THR A 170 12.49 -2.87 -22.60
C THR A 170 12.47 -2.06 -21.30
N LEU A 171 13.59 -2.03 -20.59
CA LEU A 171 13.79 -1.32 -19.32
C LEU A 171 14.64 -0.05 -19.53
N THR A 172 14.22 1.02 -18.89
CA THR A 172 15.02 2.25 -18.68
C THR A 172 14.93 2.67 -17.23
N GLU A 173 15.98 3.27 -16.70
CA GLU A 173 16.07 3.68 -15.29
C GLU A 173 16.44 5.16 -15.19
N ILE A 174 15.90 5.83 -14.17
CA ILE A 174 16.15 7.23 -13.85
C ILE A 174 16.76 7.28 -12.46
N GLU A 175 18.00 7.75 -12.36
CA GLU A 175 18.71 7.90 -11.09
C GLU A 175 18.10 9.00 -10.24
N LEU A 176 17.97 8.74 -8.95
CA LEU A 176 17.59 9.70 -7.91
C LEU A 176 18.78 9.95 -6.97
N PRO A 177 18.76 11.04 -6.20
CA PRO A 177 19.74 11.24 -5.14
C PRO A 177 19.74 10.07 -4.14
N LYS A 178 20.90 9.69 -3.62
CA LYS A 178 21.02 8.62 -2.64
C LYS A 178 20.27 8.94 -1.34
N GLY A 179 19.59 7.94 -0.80
CA GLY A 179 18.86 8.06 0.46
C GLY A 179 17.49 8.73 0.31
N THR A 180 16.93 8.79 -0.90
CA THR A 180 15.57 9.29 -1.11
C THR A 180 14.52 8.25 -0.72
N GLY A 181 14.81 6.95 -0.89
CA GLY A 181 13.90 5.85 -0.59
C GLY A 181 12.56 5.99 -1.36
N PRO A 182 12.57 5.93 -2.73
CA PRO A 182 11.32 6.00 -3.47
C PRO A 182 10.43 4.79 -3.15
N ALA A 183 9.23 5.04 -2.62
CA ALA A 183 8.30 4.00 -2.14
C ALA A 183 7.14 3.77 -3.11
N GLU A 184 5.94 4.26 -2.83
CA GLU A 184 4.78 4.09 -3.72
C GLU A 184 4.83 5.04 -4.91
N ILE A 185 4.24 4.62 -6.06
CA ILE A 185 4.19 5.41 -7.30
C ILE A 185 2.81 5.32 -7.93
N VAL A 186 2.29 6.45 -8.44
CA VAL A 186 0.99 6.53 -9.11
C VAL A 186 1.03 7.46 -10.33
N ALA A 187 0.17 7.23 -11.30
CA ALA A 187 -0.05 8.16 -12.40
C ALA A 187 -0.89 9.35 -11.92
N GLY A 188 -0.44 10.57 -12.20
CA GLY A 188 -1.15 11.80 -11.91
C GLY A 188 -2.10 12.21 -13.03
N SER A 189 -3.05 13.11 -12.73
CA SER A 189 -3.96 13.70 -13.72
C SER A 189 -3.25 14.63 -14.71
N ASP A 190 -2.01 15.01 -14.43
CA ASP A 190 -1.15 15.87 -15.24
C ASP A 190 -0.30 15.10 -16.26
N GLY A 191 -0.51 13.79 -16.39
CA GLY A 191 0.23 12.92 -17.30
C GLY A 191 1.64 12.57 -16.81
N ASN A 192 2.00 12.91 -15.57
CA ASN A 192 3.27 12.55 -14.96
C ASN A 192 3.08 11.43 -13.92
N LEU A 193 4.19 10.82 -13.51
CA LEU A 193 4.21 9.88 -12.39
C LEU A 193 4.58 10.63 -11.11
N TRP A 194 3.90 10.28 -10.02
CA TRP A 194 4.12 10.84 -8.70
C TRP A 194 4.52 9.72 -7.75
N PHE A 195 5.54 9.95 -6.93
CA PHE A 195 6.04 8.95 -5.99
C PHE A 195 6.38 9.57 -4.63
N ALA A 196 6.29 8.73 -3.60
CA ALA A 196 6.69 9.09 -2.25
C ALA A 196 8.19 8.82 -2.07
N GLU A 197 8.88 9.71 -1.38
CA GLU A 197 10.26 9.55 -0.91
C GLU A 197 10.22 9.52 0.62
N ASP A 198 10.06 8.32 1.18
CA ASP A 198 9.74 8.15 2.59
C ASP A 198 10.93 8.44 3.53
N GLU A 199 12.17 8.19 3.08
CA GLU A 199 13.38 8.45 3.88
C GLU A 199 13.68 9.93 4.03
N VAL A 200 13.29 10.78 3.05
CA VAL A 200 13.52 12.23 3.06
C VAL A 200 12.26 13.07 3.23
N ASN A 201 11.12 12.41 3.46
CA ASN A 201 9.85 13.04 3.77
C ASN A 201 9.36 14.00 2.67
N ARG A 202 9.36 13.53 1.42
CA ARG A 202 8.96 14.28 0.23
C ARG A 202 7.96 13.53 -0.62
N ILE A 203 7.26 14.29 -1.47
CA ILE A 203 6.58 13.75 -2.65
C ILE A 203 7.35 14.26 -3.87
N ALA A 204 7.59 13.38 -4.82
CA ALA A 204 8.27 13.74 -6.05
C ALA A 204 7.43 13.44 -7.29
N ARG A 205 7.72 14.10 -8.38
CA ARG A 205 7.09 13.93 -9.68
C ARG A 205 8.14 13.71 -10.75
N VAL A 206 7.92 12.70 -11.61
CA VAL A 206 8.77 12.42 -12.76
C VAL A 206 7.95 12.51 -14.05
N THR A 207 8.50 13.17 -15.06
CA THR A 207 7.93 13.23 -16.42
C THR A 207 8.34 12.00 -17.22
N ASP A 208 7.65 11.73 -18.34
CA ASP A 208 8.04 10.70 -19.32
C ASP A 208 9.45 10.88 -19.89
N GLY A 209 9.95 12.13 -19.94
CA GLY A 209 11.32 12.48 -20.29
C GLY A 209 12.34 12.34 -19.16
N GLY A 210 11.95 11.77 -17.99
CA GLY A 210 12.85 11.52 -16.86
C GLY A 210 13.19 12.73 -16.01
N LYS A 211 12.52 13.89 -16.20
CA LYS A 211 12.76 15.08 -15.36
C LYS A 211 12.04 14.93 -14.02
N VAL A 212 12.81 14.95 -12.93
CA VAL A 212 12.29 14.84 -11.55
C VAL A 212 12.13 16.22 -10.92
N LYS A 213 11.06 16.40 -10.14
CA LYS A 213 10.82 17.55 -9.27
C LYS A 213 10.29 17.08 -7.92
N GLU A 214 10.94 17.51 -6.84
CA GLU A 214 10.62 17.18 -5.46
C GLU A 214 9.80 18.29 -4.78
N PHE A 215 8.95 17.89 -3.79
CA PHE A 215 8.09 18.76 -3.01
C PHE A 215 8.19 18.37 -1.54
N GLN A 216 8.67 19.27 -0.70
CA GLN A 216 8.89 19.03 0.73
C GLN A 216 7.55 18.98 1.48
N ILE A 217 7.32 17.93 2.25
CA ILE A 217 6.27 17.88 3.26
C ILE A 217 6.73 18.68 4.49
N LEU A 218 5.91 19.62 4.94
CA LEU A 218 6.30 20.55 5.99
C LEU A 218 6.38 19.89 7.37
N LEU A 219 5.54 18.89 7.65
CA LEU A 219 5.60 18.13 8.88
C LEU A 219 6.78 17.15 8.81
N PRO A 220 7.80 17.27 9.68
CA PRO A 220 8.94 16.37 9.65
C PRO A 220 8.54 14.94 10.03
N GLU A 221 9.30 13.96 9.51
CA GLU A 221 9.17 12.53 9.85
C GLU A 221 7.78 11.92 9.66
N SER A 222 6.94 12.53 8.80
CA SER A 222 5.59 12.00 8.53
C SER A 222 5.60 10.71 7.72
N ARG A 223 6.68 10.41 7.01
CA ARG A 223 6.91 9.23 6.18
C ARG A 223 5.76 8.94 5.22
N PRO A 224 5.67 9.68 4.09
CA PRO A 224 4.64 9.42 3.10
C PRO A 224 4.76 7.98 2.58
N ALA A 225 3.62 7.26 2.52
CA ALA A 225 3.61 5.84 2.19
C ALA A 225 2.74 5.56 0.95
N MET A 226 1.49 5.14 1.13
CA MET A 226 0.61 4.77 0.01
C MET A 226 0.01 5.99 -0.67
N MET A 227 -0.21 5.89 -1.98
CA MET A 227 -0.69 7.00 -2.81
C MET A 227 -1.85 6.58 -3.71
N THR A 228 -2.70 7.53 -4.06
CA THR A 228 -3.77 7.36 -5.06
C THR A 228 -4.09 8.67 -5.76
N LEU A 229 -4.61 8.60 -6.99
CA LEU A 229 -5.16 9.76 -7.67
C LEU A 229 -6.59 9.99 -7.18
N GLY A 230 -6.87 11.14 -6.57
CA GLY A 230 -8.21 11.54 -6.15
C GLY A 230 -9.09 11.98 -7.32
N ALA A 231 -10.40 11.91 -7.12
CA ALA A 231 -11.39 12.38 -8.10
C ALA A 231 -11.34 13.90 -8.34
N ASP A 232 -10.64 14.64 -7.51
CA ASP A 232 -10.36 16.07 -7.63
C ASP A 232 -9.11 16.38 -8.48
N GLY A 233 -8.47 15.34 -9.04
CA GLY A 233 -7.26 15.43 -9.86
C GLY A 233 -5.97 15.66 -9.08
N ALA A 234 -6.01 15.72 -7.75
CA ALA A 234 -4.84 15.76 -6.90
C ALA A 234 -4.35 14.34 -6.55
N VAL A 235 -3.09 14.19 -6.26
CA VAL A 235 -2.55 12.97 -5.67
C VAL A 235 -2.70 13.04 -4.15
N TRP A 236 -3.25 11.98 -3.57
CA TRP A 236 -3.44 11.83 -2.14
C TRP A 236 -2.51 10.75 -1.60
N PHE A 237 -2.00 10.93 -0.38
CA PHE A 237 -1.04 10.02 0.23
C PHE A 237 -1.24 9.89 1.74
N THR A 238 -0.92 8.72 2.27
CA THR A 238 -0.95 8.48 3.71
C THR A 238 0.36 8.92 4.37
N GLN A 239 0.25 9.36 5.62
CA GLN A 239 1.37 9.77 6.47
C GLN A 239 1.28 8.98 7.79
N PRO A 240 1.77 7.72 7.83
CA PRO A 240 1.58 6.82 8.97
C PRO A 240 2.11 7.34 10.29
N HIS A 241 3.23 8.07 10.28
CA HIS A 241 3.84 8.61 11.50
C HIS A 241 3.18 9.90 12.02
N ALA A 242 2.24 10.46 11.27
CA ALA A 242 1.59 11.71 11.60
C ALA A 242 0.08 11.58 11.83
N ASP A 243 -0.50 10.39 11.65
CA ASP A 243 -1.96 10.16 11.61
C ASP A 243 -2.67 11.12 10.65
N LYS A 244 -2.11 11.32 9.45
CA LYS A 244 -2.66 12.24 8.45
C LYS A 244 -2.79 11.61 7.08
N VAL A 245 -3.60 12.27 6.27
CA VAL A 245 -3.64 12.10 4.82
C VAL A 245 -3.19 13.41 4.20
N GLY A 246 -2.18 13.34 3.34
CA GLY A 246 -1.69 14.45 2.55
C GLY A 246 -2.37 14.49 1.18
N ARG A 247 -2.45 15.67 0.61
CA ARG A 247 -2.97 15.96 -0.72
C ARG A 247 -2.02 16.91 -1.44
N ILE A 248 -1.59 16.56 -2.64
CA ILE A 248 -0.73 17.42 -3.47
C ILE A 248 -1.37 17.67 -4.84
N THR A 249 -1.48 18.92 -5.23
CA THR A 249 -1.97 19.29 -6.56
C THR A 249 -0.86 19.16 -7.62
N SER A 250 -1.21 19.11 -8.90
CA SER A 250 -0.24 19.12 -10.02
C SER A 250 0.72 20.34 -9.99
N GLY A 251 0.31 21.44 -9.37
CA GLY A 251 1.17 22.60 -9.12
C GLY A 251 2.17 22.43 -7.98
N GLY A 252 2.02 21.39 -7.14
CA GLY A 252 2.88 21.11 -5.99
C GLY A 252 2.41 21.74 -4.67
N TYR A 253 1.16 22.22 -4.61
CA TYR A 253 0.59 22.73 -3.36
C TYR A 253 0.11 21.55 -2.49
N ILE A 254 0.70 21.43 -1.28
CA ILE A 254 0.39 20.37 -0.30
C ILE A 254 -0.59 20.88 0.74
N THR A 255 -1.61 20.09 1.03
CA THR A 255 -2.52 20.23 2.17
C THR A 255 -2.63 18.92 2.92
N GLU A 256 -3.00 18.97 4.19
CA GLU A 256 -3.07 17.80 5.06
C GLU A 256 -4.39 17.74 5.82
N VAL A 257 -4.94 16.54 5.98
CA VAL A 257 -6.13 16.24 6.78
C VAL A 257 -5.70 15.34 7.93
N ALA A 258 -5.94 15.77 9.17
CA ALA A 258 -5.66 14.96 10.35
C ALA A 258 -6.76 13.90 10.54
N LEU A 259 -6.38 12.65 10.64
CA LEU A 259 -7.25 11.55 11.06
C LEU A 259 -7.29 11.46 12.60
N PRO A 260 -8.26 10.76 13.18
CA PRO A 260 -8.24 10.46 14.61
C PRO A 260 -6.92 9.82 15.03
N ALA A 261 -6.32 10.33 16.11
CA ALA A 261 -4.98 9.98 16.55
C ALA A 261 -4.84 8.48 16.92
N GLY A 262 -3.67 7.91 16.62
CA GLY A 262 -3.29 6.55 16.96
C GLY A 262 -3.80 5.49 15.97
N GLY A 263 -4.42 5.88 14.87
CA GLY A 263 -4.92 4.95 13.84
C GLY A 263 -3.83 4.37 12.95
N VAL A 264 -2.77 5.11 12.67
CA VAL A 264 -1.71 4.77 11.72
C VAL A 264 -2.28 4.46 10.33
N PRO A 265 -2.56 5.49 9.51
CA PRO A 265 -3.10 5.29 8.16
C PRO A 265 -2.09 4.55 7.27
N LEU A 266 -2.58 3.55 6.54
CA LEU A 266 -1.74 2.75 5.63
C LEU A 266 -2.28 2.81 4.20
N GLY A 267 -3.32 2.05 3.86
CA GLY A 267 -3.88 2.02 2.51
C GLY A 267 -4.73 3.24 2.20
N ILE A 268 -4.76 3.67 0.94
CA ILE A 268 -5.63 4.74 0.45
C ILE A 268 -6.09 4.43 -0.97
N ALA A 269 -7.37 4.61 -1.25
CA ALA A 269 -7.94 4.45 -2.59
C ALA A 269 -9.04 5.49 -2.85
N ALA A 270 -9.22 5.87 -4.11
CA ALA A 270 -10.35 6.66 -4.54
C ALA A 270 -11.57 5.77 -4.80
N GLY A 271 -12.68 6.05 -4.12
CA GLY A 271 -13.94 5.32 -4.30
C GLY A 271 -14.76 5.79 -5.49
N SER A 272 -15.72 4.97 -5.93
CA SER A 272 -16.70 5.33 -6.96
C SER A 272 -17.60 6.50 -6.55
N ASP A 273 -17.70 6.76 -5.24
CA ASP A 273 -18.38 7.91 -4.62
C ASP A 273 -17.56 9.21 -4.69
N ARG A 274 -16.39 9.18 -5.37
CA ARG A 274 -15.44 10.29 -5.52
C ARG A 274 -14.78 10.76 -4.22
N ASN A 275 -14.86 9.98 -3.16
CA ASN A 275 -14.15 10.20 -1.90
C ASN A 275 -12.93 9.29 -1.79
N LEU A 276 -12.05 9.63 -0.85
CA LEU A 276 -10.91 8.79 -0.49
C LEU A 276 -11.35 7.83 0.62
N TRP A 277 -10.85 6.60 0.54
CA TRP A 277 -11.07 5.57 1.55
C TRP A 277 -9.71 5.14 2.11
N VAL A 278 -9.58 5.25 3.42
CA VAL A 278 -8.29 5.13 4.13
C VAL A 278 -8.40 4.04 5.18
N THR A 279 -7.54 3.05 5.08
CA THR A 279 -7.38 2.01 6.11
C THR A 279 -6.42 2.47 7.20
N VAL A 280 -6.67 2.03 8.43
CA VAL A 280 -5.77 2.27 9.57
C VAL A 280 -5.47 0.94 10.26
N VAL A 281 -4.20 0.72 10.65
CA VAL A 281 -3.74 -0.58 11.13
C VAL A 281 -3.80 -0.77 12.66
N ARG A 282 -4.28 0.24 13.39
CA ARG A 282 -4.41 0.17 14.85
C ARG A 282 -5.85 0.22 15.37
N ALA A 283 -6.82 0.31 14.47
CA ALA A 283 -8.23 0.34 14.84
C ALA A 283 -9.06 -0.41 13.79
N PRO A 284 -10.13 -1.11 14.17
CA PRO A 284 -11.04 -1.78 13.23
C PRO A 284 -11.98 -0.73 12.62
N VAL A 285 -11.45 0.17 11.81
CA VAL A 285 -12.19 1.23 11.13
C VAL A 285 -11.56 1.56 9.79
N ILE A 286 -12.38 1.86 8.80
CA ILE A 286 -11.99 2.50 7.55
C ILE A 286 -12.56 3.91 7.54
N TYR A 287 -11.76 4.90 7.18
CA TYR A 287 -12.22 6.29 7.07
C TYR A 287 -12.52 6.64 5.61
N ARG A 288 -13.68 7.26 5.39
CA ARG A 288 -13.95 7.99 4.15
C ARG A 288 -13.59 9.45 4.36
N VAL A 289 -12.77 10.00 3.47
CA VAL A 289 -12.31 11.39 3.49
C VAL A 289 -12.80 12.08 2.23
N THR A 290 -13.57 13.16 2.36
CA THR A 290 -13.99 13.95 1.19
C THR A 290 -12.81 14.78 0.66
N PRO A 291 -12.83 15.22 -0.62
CA PRO A 291 -11.82 16.15 -1.13
C PRO A 291 -11.73 17.49 -0.38
N LYS A 292 -12.74 17.81 0.44
CA LYS A 292 -12.76 18.99 1.33
C LYS A 292 -12.14 18.72 2.70
N GLY A 293 -11.86 17.44 3.03
CA GLY A 293 -11.28 17.05 4.31
C GLY A 293 -12.29 16.58 5.37
N ASP A 294 -13.58 16.42 5.03
CA ASP A 294 -14.55 15.85 5.96
C ASP A 294 -14.31 14.36 6.13
N ILE A 295 -14.32 13.87 7.37
CA ILE A 295 -14.03 12.48 7.71
C ILE A 295 -15.30 11.78 8.21
N THR A 296 -15.56 10.58 7.67
CA THR A 296 -16.62 9.68 8.13
C THR A 296 -16.01 8.34 8.51
N PRO A 297 -16.12 7.87 9.77
CA PRO A 297 -15.67 6.56 10.16
C PRO A 297 -16.67 5.47 9.77
N PHE A 298 -16.16 4.32 9.31
CA PHE A 298 -16.92 3.10 9.07
C PHE A 298 -16.33 1.98 9.93
N PRO A 299 -16.99 1.62 11.05
CA PRO A 299 -16.53 0.55 11.91
C PRO A 299 -16.47 -0.79 11.17
N MET A 300 -15.40 -1.53 11.40
CA MET A 300 -15.17 -2.87 10.89
C MET A 300 -15.59 -3.92 11.94
N PRO A 301 -15.80 -5.19 11.55
CA PRO A 301 -15.98 -6.27 12.52
C PRO A 301 -14.86 -6.30 13.56
N ALA A 302 -15.19 -6.66 14.79
CA ALA A 302 -14.21 -6.74 15.87
C ALA A 302 -13.04 -7.67 15.48
N LYS A 303 -11.80 -7.23 15.70
CA LYS A 303 -10.54 -7.89 15.32
C LYS A 303 -10.20 -7.85 13.82
N SER A 304 -11.01 -7.21 12.96
CA SER A 304 -10.61 -6.93 11.59
C SER A 304 -9.57 -5.82 11.56
N MET A 305 -8.60 -5.95 10.65
CA MET A 305 -7.56 -4.96 10.42
C MET A 305 -7.33 -4.83 8.91
N ALA A 306 -7.94 -3.81 8.31
CA ALA A 306 -7.71 -3.52 6.90
C ALA A 306 -6.31 -2.93 6.69
N THR A 307 -5.59 -3.43 5.70
CA THR A 307 -4.24 -2.96 5.35
C THR A 307 -4.22 -2.22 4.03
N PHE A 308 -4.11 -2.90 2.90
CA PHE A 308 -4.16 -2.26 1.59
C PHE A 308 -5.59 -2.23 1.07
N ILE A 309 -5.93 -1.21 0.29
CA ILE A 309 -7.27 -0.98 -0.24
C ILE A 309 -7.19 -0.52 -1.69
N THR A 310 -8.16 -0.95 -2.49
CA THR A 310 -8.31 -0.56 -3.90
C THR A 310 -9.77 -0.39 -4.26
N ALA A 311 -10.04 0.38 -5.31
CA ALA A 311 -11.36 0.39 -5.94
C ALA A 311 -11.57 -0.93 -6.71
N GLY A 312 -12.68 -1.60 -6.47
CA GLY A 312 -13.03 -2.83 -7.17
C GLY A 312 -13.77 -2.60 -8.49
N PRO A 313 -13.81 -3.61 -9.36
CA PRO A 313 -14.52 -3.55 -10.63
C PRO A 313 -16.05 -3.48 -10.45
N ASP A 314 -16.55 -3.80 -9.27
CA ASP A 314 -17.96 -3.74 -8.87
C ASP A 314 -18.38 -2.39 -8.27
N GLY A 315 -17.48 -1.38 -8.28
CA GLY A 315 -17.71 -0.05 -7.72
C GLY A 315 -17.59 0.04 -6.20
N ASN A 316 -17.29 -1.05 -5.51
CA ASN A 316 -16.99 -1.08 -4.08
C ASN A 316 -15.49 -0.93 -3.82
N LEU A 317 -15.12 -0.75 -2.55
CA LEU A 317 -13.73 -0.80 -2.12
C LEU A 317 -13.39 -2.21 -1.65
N TRP A 318 -12.19 -2.68 -1.98
CA TRP A 318 -11.70 -3.99 -1.58
C TRP A 318 -10.39 -3.84 -0.81
N PHE A 319 -10.23 -4.57 0.27
CA PHE A 319 -9.08 -4.44 1.15
C PHE A 319 -8.57 -5.81 1.61
N THR A 320 -7.30 -5.84 1.96
CA THR A 320 -6.65 -7.06 2.51
C THR A 320 -6.60 -7.00 4.02
N GLU A 321 -6.65 -8.18 4.65
CA GLU A 321 -6.49 -8.37 6.07
C GLU A 321 -5.40 -9.42 6.36
N PRO A 322 -4.46 -9.13 7.30
CA PRO A 322 -3.36 -10.05 7.64
C PRO A 322 -3.80 -11.39 8.22
N ASN A 323 -5.05 -11.52 8.63
CA ASN A 323 -5.65 -12.75 9.15
C ASN A 323 -6.12 -13.74 8.07
N GLY A 324 -5.71 -13.53 6.80
CA GLY A 324 -6.06 -14.41 5.68
C GLY A 324 -7.40 -14.10 5.01
N LYS A 325 -7.90 -12.87 5.15
CA LYS A 325 -9.14 -12.44 4.51
C LYS A 325 -8.91 -11.36 3.46
N VAL A 326 -9.85 -11.28 2.53
CA VAL A 326 -10.07 -10.12 1.67
C VAL A 326 -11.44 -9.57 2.00
N GLY A 327 -11.51 -8.28 2.33
CA GLY A 327 -12.75 -7.60 2.65
C GLY A 327 -13.25 -6.73 1.52
N ARG A 328 -14.55 -6.51 1.48
CA ARG A 328 -15.23 -5.54 0.61
C ARG A 328 -16.05 -4.60 1.46
N ILE A 329 -15.98 -3.31 1.19
CA ILE A 329 -16.84 -2.28 1.78
C ILE A 329 -17.57 -1.52 0.68
N THR A 330 -18.89 -1.38 0.79
CA THR A 330 -19.68 -0.55 -0.11
C THR A 330 -19.46 0.93 0.21
N THR A 331 -19.80 1.82 -0.69
CA THR A 331 -19.75 3.28 -0.43
C THR A 331 -20.78 3.76 0.60
N SER A 332 -21.76 2.89 0.97
CA SER A 332 -22.67 3.09 2.11
C SER A 332 -22.12 2.58 3.45
N GLY A 333 -21.03 1.78 3.43
CA GLY A 333 -20.35 1.29 4.62
C GLY A 333 -20.65 -0.18 4.98
N ASP A 334 -21.35 -0.93 4.13
CA ASP A 334 -21.62 -2.35 4.36
C ASP A 334 -20.36 -3.19 4.11
N VAL A 335 -19.88 -3.90 5.12
CA VAL A 335 -18.67 -4.72 5.06
C VAL A 335 -19.02 -6.18 4.83
N THR A 336 -18.28 -6.83 3.92
CA THR A 336 -18.31 -8.27 3.68
C THR A 336 -16.89 -8.80 3.68
N GLU A 337 -16.62 -9.88 4.40
CA GLU A 337 -15.30 -10.52 4.46
C GLU A 337 -15.35 -11.88 3.76
N PHE A 338 -14.32 -12.16 2.97
CA PHE A 338 -14.12 -13.44 2.27
C PHE A 338 -12.88 -14.11 2.86
N VAL A 339 -13.04 -15.34 3.34
CA VAL A 339 -11.88 -16.12 3.80
C VAL A 339 -11.14 -16.63 2.57
N PHE A 340 -9.87 -16.29 2.50
CA PHE A 340 -8.97 -16.84 1.50
C PHE A 340 -8.41 -18.16 2.06
N SER A 341 -9.09 -19.29 1.80
CA SER A 341 -8.60 -20.61 2.18
C SER A 341 -7.37 -20.95 1.34
N ASN A 342 -6.25 -21.22 1.99
CA ASN A 342 -5.10 -21.83 1.34
C ASN A 342 -5.40 -23.32 1.10
N PRO A 343 -5.46 -23.81 -0.15
CA PRO A 343 -5.71 -25.22 -0.42
C PRO A 343 -4.61 -26.17 0.12
N TYR A 344 -3.49 -25.62 0.65
CA TYR A 344 -2.43 -26.39 1.31
C TYR A 344 -2.55 -26.45 2.85
N ASP A 345 -3.56 -25.77 3.44
CA ASP A 345 -3.83 -25.86 4.88
C ASP A 345 -4.77 -27.04 5.22
N GLU A 346 -5.28 -27.79 4.23
CA GLU A 346 -6.14 -28.96 4.44
C GLU A 346 -5.38 -30.24 4.85
N ASP A 347 -4.04 -30.21 4.90
CA ASP A 347 -3.18 -31.36 5.27
C ASP A 347 -2.62 -31.28 6.70
N LYS A 348 -3.35 -30.69 7.67
CA LYS A 348 -3.02 -30.78 9.10
C LYS A 348 -4.09 -31.46 9.92
#